data_f521fd951cea3f95ab10c542e69a6351
#
_entry.id   f521fd951cea3f95ab10c542e69a6351
#
_cell.length_a   1.000
_cell.length_b   1.000
_cell.length_c   1.000
_cell.angle_alpha   90.00
_cell.angle_beta   90.00
_cell.angle_gamma   90.00
#
_symmetry.space_group_name_H-M   'P 1'
#
loop_
_entity.id
_entity.type
_entity.pdbx_description
1 polymer ?
#
loop_
_entity_poly.entity_id
_entity_poly.type
_entity_poly.pdbx_seq_one_letter_code
_entity_poly.pdbx_strand_id
1 'polypeptide(L)'
;YLHGLLYHSLSICRNAIAVQKNYPWLSLDYLIAGSLLHDIGKTKELSGSMAANYTTEGNLIGHIALGARIVYSTGEKLGIDKEKLDVLTHRILSHHGELEFGSPKVPRTAEAYVLHSLDDLDAKRECLKMAYEGTKEGAFTGKIIWMNNTAFYKPKKEEDK
;
A
#
# COMPACT_ATOMS: atom_id res chain seq x y z
N TYR A 1 8.36 -8.89 8.24
CA TYR A 1 8.11 -8.14 9.50
C TYR A 1 6.77 -8.56 10.07
N LEU A 2 6.73 -9.08 11.28
CA LEU A 2 5.51 -9.57 11.96
C LEU A 2 4.43 -8.49 12.09
N HIS A 3 4.84 -7.22 12.15
CA HIS A 3 3.94 -6.06 12.24
C HIS A 3 4.01 -5.16 11.01
N GLY A 4 4.75 -5.53 9.96
CA GLY A 4 4.98 -4.70 8.77
C GLY A 4 3.69 -4.36 8.03
N LEU A 5 2.81 -5.35 7.84
CA LEU A 5 1.53 -5.16 7.18
C LEU A 5 0.62 -4.18 7.93
N LEU A 6 0.49 -4.35 9.26
CA LEU A 6 -0.33 -3.44 10.07
C LEU A 6 0.25 -2.02 10.08
N TYR A 7 1.57 -1.90 10.23
CA TYR A 7 2.25 -0.61 10.21
C TYR A 7 2.05 0.12 8.88
N HIS A 8 2.23 -0.58 7.77
CA HIS A 8 2.02 -0.08 6.41
C HIS A 8 0.57 0.39 6.20
N SER A 9 -0.41 -0.46 6.51
CA SER A 9 -1.82 -0.10 6.38
C SER A 9 -2.20 1.12 7.23
N LEU A 10 -1.68 1.23 8.46
CA LEU A 10 -1.91 2.40 9.32
C LEU A 10 -1.20 3.65 8.82
N SER A 11 0.00 3.52 8.24
CA SER A 11 0.74 4.64 7.64
C SER A 11 -0.06 5.22 6.46
N ILE A 12 -0.51 4.37 5.54
CA ILE A 12 -1.36 4.78 4.42
C ILE A 12 -2.66 5.42 4.91
N CYS A 13 -3.32 4.83 5.90
CA CYS A 13 -4.57 5.36 6.44
C CYS A 13 -4.38 6.77 7.04
N ARG A 14 -3.32 7.02 7.79
CA ARG A 14 -2.99 8.36 8.32
C ARG A 14 -2.74 9.38 7.21
N ASN A 15 -2.01 8.99 6.17
CA ASN A 15 -1.76 9.83 5.00
C ASN A 15 -3.06 10.12 4.23
N ALA A 16 -3.92 9.12 4.08
CA ALA A 16 -5.22 9.26 3.42
C ALA A 16 -6.13 10.26 4.14
N ILE A 17 -6.17 10.21 5.48
CA ILE A 17 -6.90 11.20 6.31
C ILE A 17 -6.34 12.60 6.10
N ALA A 18 -5.02 12.76 6.05
CA ALA A 18 -4.38 14.05 5.83
C ALA A 18 -4.67 14.60 4.41
N VAL A 19 -4.62 13.74 3.39
CA VAL A 19 -4.97 14.08 2.01
C VAL A 19 -6.43 14.51 1.90
N GLN A 20 -7.34 13.77 2.53
CA GLN A 20 -8.77 14.08 2.49
C GLN A 20 -9.10 15.47 3.08
N LYS A 21 -8.36 15.91 4.10
CA LYS A 21 -8.52 17.29 4.65
C LYS A 21 -8.25 18.37 3.60
N ASN A 22 -7.32 18.12 2.68
CA ASN A 22 -7.01 19.04 1.58
C ASN A 22 -7.97 18.88 0.39
N TYR A 23 -8.61 17.72 0.25
CA TYR A 23 -9.54 17.37 -0.83
C TYR A 23 -10.87 16.86 -0.26
N PRO A 24 -11.71 17.74 0.35
CA PRO A 24 -12.91 17.31 1.09
C PRO A 24 -13.98 16.60 0.26
N TRP A 25 -13.90 16.65 -1.06
CA TRP A 25 -14.79 15.96 -1.99
C TRP A 25 -14.50 14.44 -2.09
N LEU A 26 -13.35 13.98 -1.58
CA LEU A 26 -13.03 12.56 -1.49
C LEU A 26 -13.80 11.91 -0.34
N SER A 27 -14.27 10.70 -0.52
CA SER A 27 -14.92 9.93 0.53
C SER A 27 -13.90 9.42 1.55
N LEU A 28 -13.97 9.94 2.78
CA LEU A 28 -13.11 9.51 3.88
C LEU A 28 -13.29 8.03 4.21
N ASP A 29 -14.54 7.55 4.26
CA ASP A 29 -14.86 6.16 4.59
C ASP A 29 -14.21 5.19 3.60
N TYR A 30 -14.28 5.51 2.34
CA TYR A 30 -13.66 4.69 1.31
C TYR A 30 -12.13 4.76 1.35
N LEU A 31 -11.55 5.89 1.68
CA LEU A 31 -10.10 6.01 1.84
C LEU A 31 -9.61 5.19 3.03
N ILE A 32 -10.29 5.26 4.18
CA ILE A 32 -9.95 4.49 5.38
C ILE A 32 -10.11 2.98 5.10
N ALA A 33 -11.27 2.56 4.60
CA ALA A 33 -11.53 1.15 4.33
C ALA A 33 -10.54 0.57 3.30
N GLY A 34 -10.27 1.30 2.21
CA GLY A 34 -9.28 0.90 1.22
C GLY A 34 -7.88 0.77 1.82
N SER A 35 -7.44 1.76 2.59
CA SER A 35 -6.11 1.76 3.23
C SER A 35 -5.91 0.58 4.19
N LEU A 36 -6.93 0.22 4.95
CA LEU A 36 -6.85 -0.87 5.92
C LEU A 36 -6.96 -2.27 5.27
N LEU A 37 -7.65 -2.37 4.14
CA LEU A 37 -8.02 -3.66 3.53
C LEU A 37 -7.27 -3.99 2.24
N HIS A 38 -6.55 -3.04 1.60
CA HIS A 38 -5.93 -3.29 0.28
C HIS A 38 -5.05 -4.53 0.27
N ASP A 39 -4.32 -4.75 1.33
CA ASP A 39 -3.35 -5.81 1.50
C ASP A 39 -3.83 -6.97 2.40
N ILE A 40 -5.12 -7.03 2.76
CA ILE A 40 -5.66 -8.04 3.68
C ILE A 40 -5.38 -9.48 3.20
N GLY A 41 -5.27 -9.68 1.90
CA GLY A 41 -4.94 -10.97 1.30
C GLY A 41 -3.57 -11.52 1.70
N LYS A 42 -2.62 -10.67 2.10
CA LYS A 42 -1.31 -11.08 2.61
C LYS A 42 -1.42 -11.93 3.88
N THR A 43 -2.51 -11.83 4.62
CA THR A 43 -2.79 -12.71 5.78
C THR A 43 -3.02 -14.17 5.38
N LYS A 44 -3.34 -14.44 4.12
CA LYS A 44 -3.49 -15.77 3.53
C LYS A 44 -2.33 -16.14 2.61
N GLU A 45 -1.75 -15.14 1.95
CA GLU A 45 -0.62 -15.33 1.04
C GLU A 45 0.63 -15.78 1.79
N LEU A 46 0.86 -15.26 2.99
CA LEU A 46 2.07 -15.49 3.76
C LEU A 46 1.77 -16.29 5.03
N SER A 47 2.69 -17.20 5.38
CA SER A 47 2.67 -17.97 6.62
C SER A 47 3.97 -17.74 7.41
N GLY A 48 3.86 -17.81 8.74
CA GLY A 48 5.01 -17.74 9.64
C GLY A 48 5.21 -16.33 10.23
N SER A 49 5.74 -16.33 11.45
CA SER A 49 5.91 -15.11 12.25
C SER A 49 7.29 -14.46 12.11
N MET A 50 8.32 -15.22 11.77
CA MET A 50 9.71 -14.72 11.72
C MET A 50 10.32 -14.73 10.31
N ALA A 51 9.93 -15.68 9.46
CA ALA A 51 10.28 -15.69 8.04
C ALA A 51 8.97 -15.91 7.27
N ALA A 52 8.53 -14.89 6.55
CA ALA A 52 7.32 -15.01 5.74
C ALA A 52 7.58 -15.98 4.57
N ASN A 53 6.97 -17.15 4.63
CA ASN A 53 6.95 -18.09 3.52
C ASN A 53 5.62 -17.96 2.77
N TYR A 54 5.65 -18.09 1.46
CA TYR A 54 4.43 -18.15 0.67
C TYR A 54 3.69 -19.46 0.98
N THR A 55 2.38 -19.33 1.22
CA THR A 55 1.49 -20.49 1.26
C THR A 55 1.28 -21.05 -0.16
N THR A 56 0.78 -22.27 -0.30
CA THR A 56 0.37 -22.81 -1.60
C THR A 56 -0.69 -21.91 -2.25
N GLU A 57 -1.67 -21.46 -1.48
CA GLU A 57 -2.73 -20.57 -1.93
C GLU A 57 -2.14 -19.20 -2.34
N GLY A 58 -1.19 -18.66 -1.59
CA GLY A 58 -0.49 -17.43 -1.91
C GLY A 58 0.28 -17.51 -3.23
N ASN A 59 1.01 -18.59 -3.46
CA ASN A 59 1.75 -18.80 -4.71
C ASN A 59 0.84 -18.95 -5.94
N LEU A 60 -0.32 -19.60 -5.77
CA LEU A 60 -1.23 -19.89 -6.89
C LEU A 60 -2.17 -18.73 -7.22
N ILE A 61 -2.58 -17.94 -6.23
CA ILE A 61 -3.66 -16.97 -6.37
C ILE A 61 -3.16 -15.52 -6.17
N GLY A 62 -2.24 -15.30 -5.23
CA GLY A 62 -1.72 -13.98 -4.87
C GLY A 62 -2.66 -13.16 -3.97
N HIS A 63 -2.07 -12.21 -3.21
CA HIS A 63 -2.79 -11.45 -2.18
C HIS A 63 -3.92 -10.56 -2.73
N ILE A 64 -3.78 -10.04 -3.94
CA ILE A 64 -4.80 -9.16 -4.54
C ILE A 64 -6.12 -9.92 -4.72
N ALA A 65 -6.07 -11.06 -5.37
CA ALA A 65 -7.27 -11.88 -5.60
C ALA A 65 -7.80 -12.49 -4.29
N LEU A 66 -6.91 -12.93 -3.40
CA LEU A 66 -7.28 -13.41 -2.06
C LEU A 66 -7.96 -12.32 -1.23
N GLY A 67 -7.43 -11.11 -1.25
CA GLY A 67 -7.99 -9.94 -0.57
C GLY A 67 -9.36 -9.56 -1.11
N ALA A 68 -9.50 -9.49 -2.42
CA ALA A 68 -10.78 -9.21 -3.07
C ALA A 68 -11.84 -10.26 -2.69
N ARG A 69 -11.49 -11.55 -2.69
CA ARG A 69 -12.39 -12.63 -2.27
C ARG A 69 -12.81 -12.50 -0.80
N ILE A 70 -11.86 -12.22 0.11
CA ILE A 70 -12.13 -12.05 1.54
C ILE A 70 -13.10 -10.91 1.77
N VAL A 71 -12.83 -9.74 1.19
CA VAL A 71 -13.63 -8.53 1.39
C VAL A 71 -15.02 -8.72 0.78
N TYR A 72 -15.10 -9.25 -0.45
CA TYR A 72 -16.38 -9.43 -1.13
C TYR A 72 -17.28 -10.42 -0.37
N SER A 73 -16.75 -11.62 -0.04
CA SER A 73 -17.54 -12.64 0.66
C SER A 73 -17.95 -12.24 2.08
N THR A 74 -17.11 -11.45 2.77
CA THR A 74 -17.43 -10.93 4.09
C THR A 74 -18.50 -9.85 4.01
N GLY A 75 -18.38 -8.95 3.04
CA GLY A 75 -19.35 -7.89 2.81
C GLY A 75 -20.74 -8.41 2.45
N GLU A 76 -20.83 -9.44 1.60
CA GLU A 76 -22.11 -10.12 1.31
C GLU A 76 -22.75 -10.69 2.58
N LYS A 77 -21.97 -11.38 3.42
CA LYS A 77 -22.47 -11.94 4.70
C LYS A 77 -22.95 -10.87 5.68
N LEU A 78 -22.35 -9.68 5.62
CA LEU A 78 -22.72 -8.53 6.45
C LEU A 78 -23.87 -7.71 5.85
N GLY A 79 -24.38 -8.08 4.67
CA GLY A 79 -25.45 -7.36 3.99
C GLY A 79 -25.05 -5.97 3.49
N ILE A 80 -23.77 -5.77 3.18
CA ILE A 80 -23.29 -4.50 2.61
C ILE A 80 -23.87 -4.33 1.22
N ASP A 81 -24.34 -3.12 0.93
CA ASP A 81 -24.86 -2.76 -0.39
C ASP A 81 -23.88 -3.12 -1.50
N LYS A 82 -24.42 -3.67 -2.60
CA LYS A 82 -23.61 -4.23 -3.69
C LYS A 82 -22.70 -3.20 -4.34
N GLU A 83 -23.18 -1.98 -4.59
CA GLU A 83 -22.38 -0.93 -5.21
C GLU A 83 -21.20 -0.53 -4.32
N LYS A 84 -21.44 -0.36 -3.02
CA LYS A 84 -20.36 -0.07 -2.03
C LYS A 84 -19.34 -1.19 -2.00
N LEU A 85 -19.80 -2.44 -2.06
CA LEU A 85 -18.92 -3.61 -2.04
C LEU A 85 -18.11 -3.73 -3.32
N ASP A 86 -18.71 -3.49 -4.47
CA ASP A 86 -18.01 -3.46 -5.76
C ASP A 86 -16.93 -2.37 -5.79
N VAL A 87 -17.26 -1.16 -5.28
CA VAL A 87 -16.32 -0.04 -5.20
C VAL A 87 -15.18 -0.32 -4.22
N LEU A 88 -15.43 -0.96 -3.09
CA LEU A 88 -14.38 -1.35 -2.13
C LEU A 88 -13.48 -2.46 -2.72
N THR A 89 -14.09 -3.48 -3.32
CA THR A 89 -13.36 -4.58 -3.97
C THR A 89 -12.49 -4.07 -5.12
N HIS A 90 -13.01 -3.11 -5.91
CA HIS A 90 -12.24 -2.46 -6.97
C HIS A 90 -10.94 -1.83 -6.44
N ARG A 91 -10.94 -1.21 -5.25
CA ARG A 91 -9.74 -0.64 -4.65
C ARG A 91 -8.68 -1.69 -4.37
N ILE A 92 -9.10 -2.87 -3.91
CA ILE A 92 -8.18 -3.99 -3.67
C ILE A 92 -7.60 -4.49 -4.99
N LEU A 93 -8.45 -4.63 -6.02
CA LEU A 93 -8.01 -5.09 -7.34
C LEU A 93 -7.11 -4.09 -8.08
N SER A 94 -7.10 -2.83 -7.71
CA SER A 94 -6.41 -1.76 -8.43
C SER A 94 -5.31 -1.05 -7.63
N HIS A 95 -5.00 -1.49 -6.40
CA HIS A 95 -4.08 -0.73 -5.55
C HIS A 95 -2.63 -0.69 -6.06
N HIS A 96 -2.17 -1.66 -6.83
CA HIS A 96 -0.87 -1.58 -7.51
C HIS A 96 -0.86 -0.59 -8.69
N GLY A 97 -2.00 -0.08 -9.13
CA GLY A 97 -2.16 0.99 -10.12
C GLY A 97 -2.01 0.56 -11.55
N GLU A 98 -0.92 -0.11 -11.89
CA GLU A 98 -0.57 -0.49 -13.25
C GLU A 98 -0.72 -2.00 -13.45
N LEU A 99 -1.12 -2.41 -14.66
CA LEU A 99 -1.21 -3.83 -15.03
C LEU A 99 0.17 -4.51 -14.98
N GLU A 100 1.21 -3.77 -15.33
CA GLU A 100 2.61 -4.24 -15.29
C GLU A 100 3.08 -4.57 -13.87
N PHE A 101 2.49 -3.94 -12.86
CA PHE A 101 2.78 -4.22 -11.45
C PHE A 101 1.88 -5.31 -10.86
N GLY A 102 1.18 -6.07 -11.72
CA GLY A 102 0.32 -7.18 -11.32
C GLY A 102 -1.06 -6.77 -10.84
N SER A 103 -1.48 -5.52 -11.04
CA SER A 103 -2.84 -5.08 -10.73
C SER A 103 -3.80 -5.64 -11.77
N PRO A 104 -4.85 -6.40 -11.40
CA PRO A 104 -5.84 -6.89 -12.35
C PRO A 104 -6.65 -5.77 -13.04
N LYS A 105 -6.72 -4.60 -12.42
CA LYS A 105 -7.38 -3.40 -12.89
C LYS A 105 -6.58 -2.15 -12.55
N VAL A 106 -6.67 -1.14 -13.41
CA VAL A 106 -6.18 0.20 -13.06
C VAL A 106 -7.24 0.94 -12.21
N PRO A 107 -6.86 1.92 -11.38
CA PRO A 107 -7.79 2.71 -10.59
C PRO A 107 -8.83 3.42 -11.46
N ARG A 108 -10.12 3.28 -11.09
CA ARG A 108 -11.28 3.86 -11.79
C ARG A 108 -12.15 4.72 -10.89
N THR A 109 -11.72 4.97 -9.64
CA THR A 109 -12.32 5.96 -8.74
C THR A 109 -11.22 6.86 -8.19
N ALA A 110 -11.58 8.07 -7.78
CA ALA A 110 -10.61 9.03 -7.26
C ALA A 110 -9.88 8.47 -6.02
N GLU A 111 -10.63 7.85 -5.11
CA GLU A 111 -10.04 7.29 -3.89
C GLU A 111 -9.18 6.04 -4.18
N ALA A 112 -9.47 5.27 -5.23
CA ALA A 112 -8.59 4.16 -5.65
C ALA A 112 -7.26 4.70 -6.20
N TYR A 113 -7.30 5.79 -6.94
CA TYR A 113 -6.11 6.47 -7.44
C TYR A 113 -5.27 7.05 -6.30
N VAL A 114 -5.91 7.70 -5.33
CA VAL A 114 -5.24 8.22 -4.13
C VAL A 114 -4.62 7.08 -3.33
N LEU A 115 -5.35 5.98 -3.11
CA LEU A 115 -4.83 4.80 -2.39
C LEU A 115 -3.57 4.25 -3.07
N HIS A 116 -3.61 4.02 -4.39
CA HIS A 116 -2.45 3.58 -5.16
C HIS A 116 -1.25 4.52 -4.97
N SER A 117 -1.48 5.83 -5.07
CA SER A 117 -0.41 6.83 -4.95
C SER A 117 0.21 6.84 -3.53
N LEU A 118 -0.60 6.63 -2.50
CA LEU A 118 -0.14 6.58 -1.11
C LEU A 118 0.58 5.28 -0.78
N ASP A 119 0.15 4.16 -1.36
CA ASP A 119 0.81 2.86 -1.24
C ASP A 119 2.21 2.90 -1.85
N ASP A 120 2.32 3.38 -3.09
CA ASP A 120 3.59 3.58 -3.78
C ASP A 120 4.52 4.55 -3.01
N LEU A 121 3.96 5.66 -2.51
CA LEU A 121 4.70 6.61 -1.69
C LEU A 121 5.24 5.98 -0.41
N ASP A 122 4.41 5.21 0.32
CA ASP A 122 4.83 4.58 1.59
C ASP A 122 5.94 3.56 1.36
N ALA A 123 5.82 2.73 0.32
CA ALA A 123 6.84 1.76 -0.06
C ALA A 123 8.17 2.44 -0.46
N LYS A 124 8.11 3.46 -1.30
CA LYS A 124 9.30 4.21 -1.74
C LYS A 124 9.96 4.98 -0.59
N ARG A 125 9.16 5.58 0.27
CA ARG A 125 9.66 6.28 1.46
C ARG A 125 10.45 5.35 2.38
N GLU A 126 9.98 4.12 2.60
CA GLU A 126 10.70 3.17 3.45
C GLU A 126 12.03 2.75 2.81
N CYS A 127 12.05 2.51 1.49
CA CYS A 127 13.29 2.26 0.76
C CYS A 127 14.30 3.43 0.89
N LEU A 128 13.83 4.67 0.77
CA LEU A 128 14.67 5.86 0.93
C LEU A 128 15.20 6.00 2.35
N LYS A 129 14.36 5.76 3.35
CA LYS A 129 14.78 5.79 4.76
C LYS A 129 15.92 4.80 5.01
N MET A 130 15.76 3.54 4.60
CA MET A 130 16.80 2.51 4.74
C MET A 130 18.09 2.91 4.02
N ALA A 131 17.99 3.45 2.79
CA ALA A 131 19.14 3.90 2.02
C ALA A 131 19.86 5.07 2.73
N TYR A 132 19.11 6.00 3.31
CA TYR A 132 19.67 7.14 4.05
C TYR A 132 20.33 6.73 5.38
N GLU A 133 19.82 5.71 6.07
CA GLU A 133 20.44 5.17 7.29
C GLU A 133 21.86 4.67 7.01
N GLY A 134 22.09 4.04 5.84
CA GLY A 134 23.41 3.57 5.41
C GLY A 134 24.29 4.62 4.71
N THR A 135 23.81 5.87 4.53
CA THR A 135 24.52 6.92 3.78
C THR A 135 24.98 8.05 4.70
N LYS A 136 26.23 8.50 4.52
CA LYS A 136 26.77 9.67 5.22
C LYS A 136 26.07 10.96 4.76
N GLU A 137 25.95 11.93 5.64
CA GLU A 137 25.49 13.28 5.28
C GLU A 137 26.43 13.93 4.26
N GLY A 138 25.87 14.65 3.30
CA GLY A 138 26.60 15.26 2.20
C GLY A 138 27.05 14.28 1.11
N ALA A 139 26.50 13.05 1.08
CA ALA A 139 26.80 12.05 0.06
C ALA A 139 25.53 11.52 -0.63
N PHE A 140 25.71 10.86 -1.77
CA PHE A 140 24.65 10.15 -2.46
C PHE A 140 24.52 8.71 -1.92
N THR A 141 23.29 8.19 -1.93
CA THR A 141 23.01 6.76 -1.71
C THR A 141 23.58 5.92 -2.84
N GLY A 142 23.61 4.61 -2.68
CA GLY A 142 23.63 3.70 -3.83
C GLY A 142 22.42 3.89 -4.72
N LYS A 143 22.50 3.39 -5.97
CA LYS A 143 21.36 3.40 -6.89
C LYS A 143 20.24 2.49 -6.36
N ILE A 144 19.02 2.99 -6.31
CA ILE A 144 17.85 2.25 -5.86
C ILE A 144 17.09 1.75 -7.10
N ILE A 145 17.10 0.43 -7.31
CA ILE A 145 16.52 -0.22 -8.50
C ILE A 145 15.04 0.15 -8.66
N TRP A 146 14.27 0.03 -7.56
CA TRP A 146 12.83 0.32 -7.54
C TRP A 146 12.45 1.79 -7.73
N MET A 147 13.44 2.68 -7.80
CA MET A 147 13.30 4.11 -8.06
C MET A 147 14.06 4.51 -9.32
N ASN A 148 13.82 3.80 -10.40
CA ASN A 148 14.43 4.03 -11.71
C ASN A 148 15.96 4.05 -11.67
N ASN A 149 16.56 3.24 -10.81
CA ASN A 149 18.01 3.14 -10.67
C ASN A 149 18.68 4.49 -10.27
N THR A 150 17.96 5.31 -9.49
CA THR A 150 18.37 6.65 -9.09
C THR A 150 19.12 6.61 -7.76
N ALA A 151 20.17 7.42 -7.63
CA ALA A 151 20.84 7.72 -6.37
C ALA A 151 20.32 9.04 -5.80
N PHE A 152 20.11 9.10 -4.48
CA PHE A 152 19.56 10.26 -3.80
C PHE A 152 20.59 10.92 -2.90
N TYR A 153 20.68 12.23 -2.95
CA TYR A 153 21.59 13.00 -2.11
C TYR A 153 21.01 13.14 -0.69
N LYS A 154 21.80 12.78 0.33
CA LYS A 154 21.46 13.01 1.73
C LYS A 154 22.04 14.36 2.18
N PRO A 155 21.23 15.40 2.36
CA PRO A 155 21.71 16.71 2.75
C PRO A 155 22.43 16.65 4.11
N LYS A 156 23.37 17.55 4.32
CA LYS A 156 23.90 17.82 5.65
C LYS A 156 22.81 18.46 6.50
N LYS A 157 22.69 18.04 7.74
CA LYS A 157 21.85 18.76 8.71
C LYS A 157 22.46 20.12 8.96
N GLU A 158 21.63 21.15 8.97
CA GLU A 158 22.06 22.45 9.48
C GLU A 158 22.39 22.26 10.98
N GLU A 159 23.59 22.69 11.39
CA GLU A 159 23.90 22.78 12.81
C GLU A 159 22.97 23.89 13.36
N ASP A 160 22.12 23.52 14.32
CA ASP A 160 21.32 24.50 15.05
C ASP A 160 22.27 25.56 15.63
N LYS A 161 22.14 26.79 15.10
CA LYS A 161 22.89 27.94 15.56
C LYS A 161 22.29 28.53 16.82
#